data_cf5b00629d5c813f4baad6a8813a517f
#
_entry.id   cf5b00629d5c813f4baad6a8813a517f
#
_cell.length_a   1.000
_cell.length_b   1.000
_cell.length_c   1.000
_cell.angle_alpha   90.00
_cell.angle_beta   90.00
_cell.angle_gamma   90.00
#
_symmetry.space_group_name_H-M   'P 1'
#
loop_
_entity.id
_entity.type
_entity.pdbx_description
1 polymer ?
#
loop_
_entity_poly.entity_id
_entity_poly.type
_entity_poly.pdbx_seq_one_letter_code
_entity_poly.pdbx_strand_id
1 'polypeptide(L)'
;MQPKFKKMLYGGDYNPNQWPKEIWDEDMKLFHQAGINSTTINVFSWAKIQPSENEYDFTELDEIVDTLTKEDVQIVMATSTGALPAWMVHRYPEVARTDFEGRHHKFGHRHNACPNSPVFQKYAKRLAEKLAERYGDNKNIVCWHISNEYGGECYCENCAKAFRVWLKDKYKTLDEVNKAWNMEFWGHTIYDWDEIVPPNDLGDGMPWGSGTAFAGMSLDYMRFNSDGMLNNYKMERDAIRKYDKETPITTNLMGTYKGLDYFKWAKEMDIVSWDNYPSYNTPWSHVAMTHDLMRGLKDAPFMLMEQTPSQQNWQPYNSLKKPGQMLSLIHISE
;
A
#
# COMPACT_ATOMS: atom_id res chain seq x y z
N MET A 1 8.25 14.65 -15.38
CA MET A 1 7.88 14.17 -16.73
C MET A 1 6.94 12.99 -16.52
N GLN A 2 5.80 12.95 -17.18
CA GLN A 2 4.89 11.81 -16.98
C GLN A 2 5.45 10.56 -17.68
N PRO A 3 5.42 9.39 -17.04
CA PRO A 3 5.83 8.17 -17.69
C PRO A 3 4.95 7.87 -18.91
N LYS A 4 5.57 7.46 -19.99
CA LYS A 4 4.85 7.06 -21.21
C LYS A 4 5.11 5.59 -21.44
N PHE A 5 4.07 4.79 -21.31
CA PHE A 5 4.11 3.39 -21.75
C PHE A 5 4.07 3.32 -23.28
N LYS A 6 4.80 2.38 -23.84
CA LYS A 6 4.84 2.18 -25.31
C LYS A 6 3.55 1.57 -25.85
N LYS A 7 2.84 0.83 -25.00
CA LYS A 7 1.58 0.13 -25.30
C LYS A 7 0.61 0.37 -24.14
N MET A 8 -0.68 0.24 -24.37
CA MET A 8 -1.65 0.10 -23.28
C MET A 8 -1.33 -1.19 -22.51
N LEU A 9 -1.20 -1.09 -21.22
CA LEU A 9 -0.99 -2.24 -20.34
C LEU A 9 -2.34 -2.90 -20.06
N TYR A 10 -2.44 -4.19 -20.32
CA TYR A 10 -3.64 -4.98 -20.08
C TYR A 10 -3.28 -6.31 -19.43
N GLY A 11 -3.83 -6.55 -18.24
CA GLY A 11 -3.59 -7.74 -17.45
C GLY A 11 -4.10 -7.61 -16.02
N GLY A 12 -3.42 -8.23 -15.08
CA GLY A 12 -3.80 -8.23 -13.66
C GLY A 12 -2.68 -8.80 -12.80
N ASP A 13 -2.97 -9.03 -11.53
CA ASP A 13 -2.05 -9.70 -10.63
C ASP A 13 -1.88 -11.18 -11.03
N TYR A 14 -0.64 -11.61 -11.07
CA TYR A 14 -0.27 -12.98 -11.40
C TYR A 14 0.62 -13.57 -10.31
N ASN A 15 0.14 -14.62 -9.66
CA ASN A 15 0.82 -15.29 -8.56
C ASN A 15 1.09 -16.76 -8.91
N PRO A 16 1.96 -17.06 -9.90
CA PRO A 16 2.19 -18.41 -10.38
C PRO A 16 2.80 -19.33 -9.32
N ASN A 17 3.46 -18.75 -8.33
CA ASN A 17 3.99 -19.45 -7.17
C ASN A 17 2.93 -20.13 -6.27
N GLN A 18 1.65 -19.90 -6.53
CA GLN A 18 0.52 -20.58 -5.83
C GLN A 18 0.05 -21.84 -6.58
N TRP A 19 0.61 -22.11 -7.76
CA TRP A 19 0.23 -23.20 -8.65
C TRP A 19 1.42 -24.10 -9.01
N PRO A 20 1.18 -25.35 -9.41
CA PRO A 20 2.25 -26.19 -9.96
C PRO A 20 2.86 -25.56 -11.22
N LYS A 21 4.18 -25.72 -11.41
CA LYS A 21 4.90 -25.10 -12.55
C LYS A 21 4.39 -25.55 -13.92
N GLU A 22 3.83 -26.76 -14.01
CA GLU A 22 3.26 -27.32 -15.24
C GLU A 22 2.10 -26.46 -15.78
N ILE A 23 1.47 -25.65 -14.93
CA ILE A 23 0.37 -24.75 -15.32
C ILE A 23 0.92 -23.48 -15.98
N TRP A 24 2.13 -23.04 -15.68
CA TRP A 24 2.67 -21.79 -16.19
C TRP A 24 2.71 -21.71 -17.71
N ASP A 25 3.04 -22.81 -18.40
CA ASP A 25 3.02 -22.89 -19.86
C ASP A 25 1.59 -22.74 -20.44
N GLU A 26 0.59 -23.21 -19.73
CA GLU A 26 -0.80 -23.05 -20.12
C GLU A 26 -1.28 -21.62 -19.86
N ASP A 27 -0.88 -21.02 -18.73
CA ASP A 27 -1.17 -19.62 -18.41
C ASP A 27 -0.63 -18.69 -19.50
N MET A 28 0.58 -18.92 -20.01
CA MET A 28 1.15 -18.08 -21.08
C MET A 28 0.35 -18.19 -22.37
N LYS A 29 -0.14 -19.39 -22.74
CA LYS A 29 -1.05 -19.55 -23.89
C LYS A 29 -2.35 -18.78 -23.67
N LEU A 30 -2.92 -18.85 -22.47
CA LEU A 30 -4.14 -18.13 -22.12
C LEU A 30 -3.92 -16.61 -22.13
N PHE A 31 -2.76 -16.13 -21.67
CA PHE A 31 -2.38 -14.72 -21.76
C PHE A 31 -2.38 -14.22 -23.20
N HIS A 32 -1.75 -14.96 -24.12
CA HIS A 32 -1.75 -14.62 -25.54
C HIS A 32 -3.15 -14.64 -26.15
N GLN A 33 -3.97 -15.64 -25.82
CA GLN A 33 -5.35 -15.74 -26.30
C GLN A 33 -6.24 -14.59 -25.80
N ALA A 34 -6.04 -14.15 -24.55
CA ALA A 34 -6.80 -13.06 -23.95
C ALA A 34 -6.23 -11.67 -24.30
N GLY A 35 -5.09 -11.59 -24.97
CA GLY A 35 -4.40 -10.34 -25.27
C GLY A 35 -3.74 -9.69 -24.04
N ILE A 36 -3.50 -10.46 -22.98
CA ILE A 36 -2.77 -9.98 -21.78
C ILE A 36 -1.32 -9.73 -22.18
N ASN A 37 -0.85 -8.52 -21.92
CA ASN A 37 0.50 -8.08 -22.27
C ASN A 37 1.29 -7.53 -21.08
N SER A 38 0.69 -7.49 -19.88
CA SER A 38 1.31 -7.00 -18.67
C SER A 38 0.73 -7.70 -17.45
N THR A 39 1.55 -7.87 -16.39
CA THR A 39 1.09 -8.44 -15.14
C THR A 39 1.86 -7.91 -13.95
N THR A 40 1.20 -7.77 -12.80
CA THR A 40 1.83 -7.48 -11.53
C THR A 40 2.23 -8.80 -10.86
N ILE A 41 3.48 -8.90 -10.45
CA ILE A 41 3.99 -10.10 -9.77
C ILE A 41 4.61 -9.73 -8.41
N ASN A 42 4.81 -10.76 -7.59
CA ASN A 42 5.56 -10.63 -6.33
C ASN A 42 4.88 -9.76 -5.25
N VAL A 43 3.54 -9.63 -5.27
CA VAL A 43 2.83 -8.69 -4.36
C VAL A 43 3.01 -9.04 -2.89
N PHE A 44 2.96 -10.34 -2.52
CA PHE A 44 3.03 -10.82 -1.14
C PHE A 44 4.07 -11.92 -0.90
N SER A 45 5.13 -11.98 -1.69
CA SER A 45 6.11 -13.09 -1.66
C SER A 45 7.31 -12.85 -0.74
N TRP A 46 7.26 -11.89 0.19
CA TRP A 46 8.40 -11.56 1.06
C TRP A 46 8.98 -12.78 1.77
N ALA A 47 8.12 -13.63 2.37
CA ALA A 47 8.56 -14.82 3.08
C ALA A 47 9.27 -15.85 2.20
N LYS A 48 8.94 -15.91 0.90
CA LYS A 48 9.62 -16.77 -0.07
C LYS A 48 11.00 -16.22 -0.44
N ILE A 49 11.07 -14.92 -0.73
CA ILE A 49 12.32 -14.25 -1.08
C ILE A 49 13.28 -14.17 0.11
N GLN A 50 12.75 -13.98 1.31
CA GLN A 50 13.54 -13.87 2.54
C GLN A 50 13.05 -14.89 3.58
N PRO A 51 13.44 -16.17 3.45
CA PRO A 51 12.99 -17.24 4.34
C PRO A 51 13.50 -17.10 5.78
N SER A 52 14.62 -16.38 5.97
CA SER A 52 15.17 -16.03 7.28
C SER A 52 15.80 -14.64 7.27
N GLU A 53 16.22 -14.15 8.42
CA GLU A 53 16.72 -12.76 8.58
C GLU A 53 17.86 -12.40 7.62
N ASN A 54 18.75 -13.34 7.32
CA ASN A 54 19.97 -13.10 6.55
C ASN A 54 20.03 -13.85 5.22
N GLU A 55 19.02 -14.64 4.91
CA GLU A 55 18.97 -15.46 3.71
C GLU A 55 17.99 -14.85 2.71
N TYR A 56 18.40 -14.88 1.45
CA TYR A 56 17.56 -14.46 0.32
C TYR A 56 17.59 -15.54 -0.75
N ASP A 57 16.43 -15.93 -1.23
CA ASP A 57 16.24 -16.88 -2.33
C ASP A 57 15.37 -16.23 -3.41
N PHE A 58 15.96 -15.99 -4.55
CA PHE A 58 15.30 -15.41 -5.72
C PHE A 58 14.99 -16.46 -6.80
N THR A 59 15.31 -17.74 -6.56
CA THR A 59 15.24 -18.78 -7.59
C THR A 59 13.88 -18.84 -8.27
N GLU A 60 12.80 -18.91 -7.50
CA GLU A 60 11.44 -18.96 -8.06
C GLU A 60 11.05 -17.65 -8.75
N LEU A 61 11.41 -16.49 -8.18
CA LEU A 61 11.12 -15.19 -8.80
C LEU A 61 11.91 -15.00 -10.10
N ASP A 62 13.16 -15.47 -10.18
CA ASP A 62 13.93 -15.46 -11.41
C ASP A 62 13.24 -16.26 -12.52
N GLU A 63 12.77 -17.46 -12.21
CA GLU A 63 12.04 -18.30 -13.17
C GLU A 63 10.75 -17.64 -13.68
N ILE A 64 10.01 -16.96 -12.79
CA ILE A 64 8.81 -16.20 -13.15
C ILE A 64 9.16 -15.04 -14.09
N VAL A 65 10.16 -14.26 -13.72
CA VAL A 65 10.63 -13.10 -14.53
C VAL A 65 11.13 -13.57 -15.90
N ASP A 66 11.91 -14.66 -15.94
CA ASP A 66 12.42 -15.23 -17.19
C ASP A 66 11.29 -15.73 -18.09
N THR A 67 10.28 -16.39 -17.52
CA THR A 67 9.12 -16.90 -18.26
C THR A 67 8.35 -15.73 -18.89
N LEU A 68 7.99 -14.72 -18.11
CA LEU A 68 7.27 -13.54 -18.60
C LEU A 68 8.08 -12.76 -19.64
N THR A 69 9.40 -12.65 -19.43
CA THR A 69 10.30 -11.96 -20.38
C THR A 69 10.37 -12.68 -21.72
N LYS A 70 10.45 -14.01 -21.73
CA LYS A 70 10.45 -14.82 -22.95
C LYS A 70 9.16 -14.68 -23.76
N GLU A 71 8.05 -14.51 -23.07
CA GLU A 71 6.71 -14.38 -23.68
C GLU A 71 6.34 -12.92 -24.02
N ASP A 72 7.28 -11.96 -23.91
CA ASP A 72 7.07 -10.52 -24.15
C ASP A 72 5.94 -9.92 -23.27
N VAL A 73 5.72 -10.49 -22.08
CA VAL A 73 4.77 -9.96 -21.08
C VAL A 73 5.49 -8.95 -20.23
N GLN A 74 4.99 -7.71 -20.21
CA GLN A 74 5.56 -6.64 -19.39
C GLN A 74 5.27 -6.87 -17.90
N ILE A 75 6.20 -6.48 -17.06
CA ILE A 75 6.17 -6.77 -15.63
C ILE A 75 5.98 -5.48 -14.84
N VAL A 76 4.98 -5.47 -13.96
CA VAL A 76 4.91 -4.56 -12.84
C VAL A 76 5.46 -5.31 -11.62
N MET A 77 6.64 -4.89 -11.14
CA MET A 77 7.35 -5.59 -10.07
C MET A 77 6.95 -5.03 -8.70
N ALA A 78 6.29 -5.84 -7.87
CA ALA A 78 5.95 -5.44 -6.51
C ALA A 78 7.09 -5.71 -5.51
N THR A 79 7.16 -4.90 -4.42
CA THR A 79 8.20 -5.04 -3.40
C THR A 79 7.87 -6.04 -2.30
N SER A 80 6.70 -6.65 -2.30
CA SER A 80 6.21 -7.64 -1.33
C SER A 80 6.04 -7.16 0.11
N THR A 81 6.25 -5.91 0.41
CA THR A 81 6.32 -5.40 1.80
C THR A 81 4.95 -5.27 2.48
N GLY A 82 3.86 -5.55 1.76
CA GLY A 82 2.50 -5.60 2.31
C GLY A 82 2.21 -6.79 3.23
N ALA A 83 3.08 -7.82 3.27
CA ALA A 83 2.91 -8.99 4.14
C ALA A 83 4.21 -9.36 4.85
N LEU A 84 4.16 -9.38 6.20
CA LEU A 84 5.32 -9.73 7.03
C LEU A 84 5.67 -11.22 6.94
N PRO A 85 6.96 -11.60 6.82
CA PRO A 85 7.37 -13.00 7.00
C PRO A 85 7.26 -13.42 8.47
N ALA A 86 6.94 -14.70 8.68
CA ALA A 86 6.72 -15.26 10.03
C ALA A 86 7.94 -15.09 10.95
N TRP A 87 9.16 -15.29 10.44
CA TRP A 87 10.39 -15.15 11.21
C TRP A 87 10.54 -13.75 11.81
N MET A 88 10.08 -12.70 11.10
CA MET A 88 10.22 -11.32 11.56
C MET A 88 9.32 -11.07 12.78
N VAL A 89 8.06 -11.48 12.72
CA VAL A 89 7.12 -11.31 13.85
C VAL A 89 7.51 -12.20 15.02
N HIS A 90 8.06 -13.40 14.76
CA HIS A 90 8.54 -14.29 15.81
C HIS A 90 9.76 -13.71 16.54
N ARG A 91 10.72 -13.14 15.82
CA ARG A 91 11.97 -12.60 16.40
C ARG A 91 11.83 -11.19 16.96
N TYR A 92 10.96 -10.39 16.35
CA TYR A 92 10.71 -8.99 16.66
C TYR A 92 9.21 -8.73 16.80
N PRO A 93 8.56 -9.21 17.89
CA PRO A 93 7.10 -9.10 18.03
C PRO A 93 6.58 -7.67 17.88
N GLU A 94 7.36 -6.65 18.30
CA GLU A 94 7.02 -5.24 18.23
C GLU A 94 6.87 -4.71 16.80
N VAL A 95 7.24 -5.50 15.78
CA VAL A 95 7.01 -5.15 14.38
C VAL A 95 5.54 -5.16 14.01
N ALA A 96 4.75 -6.01 14.68
CA ALA A 96 3.32 -6.09 14.43
C ALA A 96 2.56 -4.90 15.04
N ARG A 97 1.41 -4.59 14.46
CA ARG A 97 0.56 -3.47 14.89
C ARG A 97 -0.03 -3.72 16.29
N THR A 98 -0.36 -2.62 16.94
CA THR A 98 -1.30 -2.58 18.05
C THR A 98 -2.53 -1.82 17.58
N ASP A 99 -3.72 -2.37 17.79
CA ASP A 99 -4.98 -1.74 17.40
C ASP A 99 -5.43 -0.64 18.38
N PHE A 100 -6.55 0.00 18.08
CA PHE A 100 -7.11 1.09 18.89
C PHE A 100 -7.49 0.62 20.31
N GLU A 101 -7.91 -0.63 20.46
CA GLU A 101 -8.28 -1.28 21.74
C GLU A 101 -7.05 -1.74 22.54
N GLY A 102 -5.83 -1.49 22.05
CA GLY A 102 -4.58 -1.85 22.71
C GLY A 102 -4.16 -3.31 22.52
N ARG A 103 -4.82 -4.07 21.64
CA ARG A 103 -4.48 -5.48 21.37
C ARG A 103 -3.30 -5.53 20.42
N HIS A 104 -2.24 -6.20 20.83
CA HIS A 104 -1.08 -6.42 19.99
C HIS A 104 -1.34 -7.58 19.01
N HIS A 105 -1.17 -7.31 17.71
CA HIS A 105 -1.40 -8.28 16.66
C HIS A 105 -0.37 -9.43 16.68
N LYS A 106 -0.72 -10.53 16.06
CA LYS A 106 0.12 -11.71 15.86
C LYS A 106 0.50 -11.82 14.39
N PHE A 107 1.37 -12.75 14.06
CA PHE A 107 1.65 -13.10 12.66
C PHE A 107 0.36 -13.46 11.92
N GLY A 108 0.27 -13.01 10.69
CA GLY A 108 -0.85 -13.24 9.79
C GLY A 108 -1.43 -11.93 9.25
N HIS A 109 -2.41 -12.06 8.40
CA HIS A 109 -2.98 -10.96 7.62
C HIS A 109 -1.94 -10.21 6.76
N ARG A 110 -2.42 -9.34 5.90
CA ARG A 110 -1.62 -8.32 5.22
C ARG A 110 -1.73 -6.98 5.96
N HIS A 111 -0.81 -6.03 5.71
CA HIS A 111 -0.75 -4.71 6.35
C HIS A 111 -0.68 -4.76 7.88
N ASN A 112 -0.02 -5.78 8.41
CA ASN A 112 0.07 -6.02 9.85
C ASN A 112 1.36 -5.44 10.48
N ALA A 113 2.18 -4.73 9.70
CA ALA A 113 3.38 -4.05 10.19
C ALA A 113 3.07 -2.68 10.81
N CYS A 114 3.72 -2.37 11.93
CA CYS A 114 3.79 -1.00 12.44
C CYS A 114 4.61 -0.14 11.45
N PRO A 115 4.05 0.93 10.86
CA PRO A 115 4.76 1.76 9.89
C PRO A 115 5.96 2.49 10.49
N ASN A 116 6.00 2.65 11.82
CA ASN A 116 7.06 3.32 12.56
C ASN A 116 8.02 2.33 13.26
N SER A 117 7.93 1.02 12.97
CA SER A 117 8.88 0.04 13.48
C SER A 117 10.23 0.18 12.77
N PRO A 118 11.34 0.43 13.50
CA PRO A 118 12.66 0.46 12.89
C PRO A 118 13.07 -0.87 12.25
N VAL A 119 12.56 -1.99 12.78
CA VAL A 119 12.78 -3.33 12.24
C VAL A 119 12.10 -3.47 10.89
N PHE A 120 10.82 -3.12 10.79
CA PHE A 120 10.10 -3.14 9.52
C PHE A 120 10.81 -2.27 8.48
N GLN A 121 11.10 -1.02 8.81
CA GLN A 121 11.75 -0.08 7.89
C GLN A 121 13.11 -0.58 7.40
N LYS A 122 13.92 -1.15 8.29
CA LYS A 122 15.22 -1.73 7.93
C LYS A 122 15.09 -2.83 6.89
N TYR A 123 14.20 -3.78 7.12
CA TYR A 123 14.08 -4.96 6.23
C TYR A 123 13.29 -4.68 4.97
N ALA A 124 12.25 -3.84 5.01
CA ALA A 124 11.52 -3.38 3.83
C ALA A 124 12.43 -2.63 2.85
N LYS A 125 13.21 -1.67 3.37
CA LYS A 125 14.22 -0.96 2.59
C LYS A 125 15.24 -1.91 1.94
N ARG A 126 15.76 -2.87 2.72
CA ARG A 126 16.75 -3.84 2.23
C ARG A 126 16.18 -4.76 1.16
N LEU A 127 14.91 -5.18 1.31
CA LEU A 127 14.24 -5.98 0.30
C LEU A 127 14.07 -5.21 -1.01
N ALA A 128 13.58 -3.96 -0.94
CA ALA A 128 13.44 -3.09 -2.11
C ALA A 128 14.79 -2.84 -2.81
N GLU A 129 15.87 -2.63 -2.06
CA GLU A 129 17.23 -2.51 -2.60
C GLU A 129 17.65 -3.77 -3.35
N LYS A 130 17.44 -4.96 -2.76
CA LYS A 130 17.85 -6.23 -3.38
C LYS A 130 17.05 -6.58 -4.63
N LEU A 131 15.75 -6.29 -4.63
CA LEU A 131 14.92 -6.44 -5.82
C LEU A 131 15.40 -5.52 -6.94
N ALA A 132 15.65 -4.24 -6.64
CA ALA A 132 16.11 -3.28 -7.64
C ALA A 132 17.55 -3.56 -8.12
N GLU A 133 18.45 -4.00 -7.24
CA GLU A 133 19.80 -4.44 -7.60
C GLU A 133 19.77 -5.61 -8.59
N ARG A 134 18.83 -6.55 -8.41
CA ARG A 134 18.71 -7.75 -9.23
C ARG A 134 17.98 -7.53 -10.55
N TYR A 135 16.91 -6.75 -10.53
CA TYR A 135 15.97 -6.65 -11.65
C TYR A 135 15.90 -5.27 -12.30
N GLY A 136 16.57 -4.25 -11.75
CA GLY A 136 16.47 -2.87 -12.23
C GLY A 136 16.90 -2.64 -13.68
N ASP A 137 17.73 -3.51 -14.24
CA ASP A 137 18.16 -3.47 -15.64
C ASP A 137 17.25 -4.25 -16.59
N ASN A 138 16.27 -5.01 -16.10
CA ASN A 138 15.35 -5.79 -16.92
C ASN A 138 14.35 -4.88 -17.64
N LYS A 139 14.43 -4.82 -18.97
CA LYS A 139 13.62 -3.93 -19.80
C LYS A 139 12.14 -4.32 -19.90
N ASN A 140 11.77 -5.52 -19.46
CA ASN A 140 10.38 -5.93 -19.34
C ASN A 140 9.73 -5.43 -18.06
N ILE A 141 10.50 -4.96 -17.07
CA ILE A 141 9.94 -4.26 -15.91
C ILE A 141 9.62 -2.83 -16.32
N VAL A 142 8.34 -2.53 -16.41
CA VAL A 142 7.82 -1.25 -16.88
C VAL A 142 7.32 -0.34 -15.76
N CYS A 143 7.12 -0.91 -14.56
CA CYS A 143 6.71 -0.17 -13.38
C CYS A 143 7.11 -0.92 -12.10
N TRP A 144 7.46 -0.18 -11.06
CA TRP A 144 7.60 -0.69 -9.70
C TRP A 144 6.33 -0.41 -8.91
N HIS A 145 5.85 -1.44 -8.21
CA HIS A 145 4.70 -1.36 -7.32
C HIS A 145 5.16 -1.52 -5.86
N ILE A 146 5.23 -0.43 -5.11
CA ILE A 146 5.69 -0.47 -3.73
C ILE A 146 4.56 -0.93 -2.81
N SER A 147 4.84 -2.01 -2.05
CA SER A 147 3.88 -2.59 -1.10
C SER A 147 2.57 -3.00 -1.78
N ASN A 148 1.44 -2.67 -1.20
CA ASN A 148 0.11 -2.85 -1.76
C ASN A 148 -0.91 -2.15 -0.86
N GLU A 149 -1.86 -1.39 -1.40
CA GLU A 149 -3.00 -0.83 -0.68
C GLU A 149 -2.68 -0.32 0.74
N TYR A 150 -1.76 0.63 0.86
CA TYR A 150 -1.40 1.19 2.16
C TYR A 150 -2.63 1.58 2.98
N GLY A 151 -2.73 1.08 4.20
CA GLY A 151 -3.88 1.34 5.04
C GLY A 151 -3.73 0.77 6.45
N GLY A 152 -4.79 0.96 7.24
CA GLY A 152 -4.85 0.61 8.65
C GLY A 152 -4.04 1.57 9.53
N GLU A 153 -4.19 1.41 10.83
CA GLU A 153 -3.60 2.27 11.84
C GLU A 153 -2.82 1.42 12.86
N CYS A 154 -1.88 2.03 13.55
CA CYS A 154 -1.11 1.39 14.60
C CYS A 154 -0.95 2.35 15.77
N TYR A 155 -1.18 1.86 16.98
CA TYR A 155 -1.20 2.63 18.23
C TYR A 155 -0.16 2.15 19.24
N CYS A 156 0.93 1.52 18.77
CA CYS A 156 1.99 0.98 19.61
C CYS A 156 2.96 2.08 20.11
N GLU A 157 3.88 1.69 20.99
CA GLU A 157 4.87 2.60 21.56
C GLU A 157 5.81 3.23 20.51
N ASN A 158 6.16 2.53 19.42
CA ASN A 158 6.92 3.12 18.32
C ASN A 158 6.13 4.27 17.66
N CYS A 159 4.82 4.09 17.51
CA CYS A 159 3.94 5.14 16.99
C CYS A 159 3.81 6.30 17.99
N ALA A 160 3.73 6.04 19.31
CA ALA A 160 3.70 7.10 20.33
C ALA A 160 4.92 8.00 20.25
N LYS A 161 6.12 7.39 20.20
CA LYS A 161 7.39 8.13 20.06
C LYS A 161 7.46 8.95 18.78
N ALA A 162 7.10 8.33 17.66
CA ALA A 162 7.10 9.00 16.36
C ALA A 162 6.05 10.13 16.29
N PHE A 163 4.89 9.95 16.90
CA PHE A 163 3.83 10.97 16.96
C PHE A 163 4.26 12.21 17.74
N ARG A 164 4.94 12.04 18.87
CA ARG A 164 5.53 13.15 19.63
C ARG A 164 6.53 13.94 18.81
N VAL A 165 7.36 13.28 18.02
CA VAL A 165 8.30 13.96 17.09
C VAL A 165 7.53 14.73 16.02
N TRP A 166 6.51 14.13 15.42
CA TRP A 166 5.66 14.75 14.40
C TRP A 166 4.94 15.98 14.95
N LEU A 167 4.43 15.92 16.18
CA LEU A 167 3.78 17.05 16.85
C LEU A 167 4.78 18.19 17.16
N LYS A 168 6.00 17.85 17.63
CA LYS A 168 7.06 18.84 17.83
C LYS A 168 7.40 19.59 16.54
N ASP A 169 7.42 18.87 15.42
CA ASP A 169 7.66 19.52 14.12
C ASP A 169 6.48 20.39 13.69
N LYS A 170 5.25 19.96 13.91
CA LYS A 170 4.03 20.69 13.51
C LYS A 170 3.79 21.93 14.40
N TYR A 171 3.80 21.77 15.71
CA TYR A 171 3.32 22.79 16.66
C TYR A 171 4.43 23.57 17.35
N LYS A 172 5.65 23.04 17.41
CA LYS A 172 6.84 23.60 18.05
C LYS A 172 6.78 23.66 19.58
N THR A 173 5.62 23.97 20.19
CA THR A 173 5.45 24.07 21.65
C THR A 173 4.24 23.26 22.14
N LEU A 174 4.26 22.89 23.43
CA LEU A 174 3.12 22.21 24.06
C LEU A 174 1.91 23.13 24.18
N ASP A 175 2.12 24.43 24.40
CA ASP A 175 1.04 25.40 24.47
C ASP A 175 0.22 25.44 23.18
N GLU A 176 0.87 25.35 22.03
CA GLU A 176 0.17 25.28 20.74
C GLU A 176 -0.56 23.94 20.56
N VAL A 177 -0.03 22.82 21.07
CA VAL A 177 -0.75 21.54 21.10
C VAL A 177 -1.98 21.63 21.99
N ASN A 178 -1.82 22.08 23.23
CA ASN A 178 -2.90 22.24 24.20
C ASN A 178 -4.03 23.11 23.64
N LYS A 179 -3.68 24.23 23.00
CA LYS A 179 -4.61 25.13 22.35
C LYS A 179 -5.32 24.46 21.17
N ALA A 180 -4.58 23.80 20.28
CA ALA A 180 -5.13 23.15 19.09
C ALA A 180 -6.09 22.01 19.41
N TRP A 181 -5.85 21.28 20.49
CA TRP A 181 -6.67 20.17 20.94
C TRP A 181 -7.69 20.55 22.01
N ASN A 182 -7.69 21.81 22.48
CA ASN A 182 -8.57 22.31 23.56
C ASN A 182 -8.38 21.52 24.87
N MET A 183 -7.13 21.30 25.28
CA MET A 183 -6.78 20.43 26.42
C MET A 183 -7.12 21.01 27.80
N GLU A 184 -7.56 22.26 27.89
CA GLU A 184 -8.14 22.80 29.12
C GLU A 184 -9.47 22.14 29.49
N PHE A 185 -10.18 21.61 28.50
CA PHE A 185 -11.42 20.89 28.71
C PHE A 185 -11.18 19.62 29.52
N TRP A 186 -11.95 19.42 30.57
CA TRP A 186 -11.81 18.35 31.56
C TRP A 186 -10.44 18.29 32.29
N GLY A 187 -9.65 19.35 32.22
CA GLY A 187 -8.35 19.41 32.90
C GLY A 187 -7.28 18.51 32.31
N HIS A 188 -7.29 18.32 30.98
CA HIS A 188 -6.35 17.46 30.25
C HIS A 188 -5.09 18.19 29.77
N THR A 189 -4.80 19.39 30.29
CA THR A 189 -3.62 20.18 29.91
C THR A 189 -2.35 19.39 30.06
N ILE A 190 -1.54 19.33 29.00
CA ILE A 190 -0.29 18.59 28.89
C ILE A 190 0.86 19.52 29.17
N TYR A 191 1.79 19.12 30.03
CA TYR A 191 2.97 19.89 30.47
C TYR A 191 4.30 19.29 30.04
N ASP A 192 4.31 18.00 29.62
CA ASP A 192 5.48 17.33 29.06
C ASP A 192 5.10 16.57 27.78
N TRP A 193 6.03 16.56 26.83
CA TRP A 193 5.83 15.82 25.58
C TRP A 193 5.63 14.31 25.81
N ASP A 194 6.23 13.75 26.86
CA ASP A 194 6.12 12.32 27.17
C ASP A 194 4.76 11.94 27.78
N GLU A 195 3.95 12.92 28.21
CA GLU A 195 2.57 12.73 28.64
C GLU A 195 1.61 12.48 27.47
N ILE A 196 2.03 12.81 26.22
CA ILE A 196 1.20 12.58 25.04
C ILE A 196 1.18 11.09 24.71
N VAL A 197 -0.03 10.53 24.69
CA VAL A 197 -0.31 9.15 24.25
C VAL A 197 -1.12 9.17 22.96
N PRO A 198 -0.99 8.14 22.09
CA PRO A 198 -1.90 7.97 20.96
C PRO A 198 -3.35 7.86 21.41
N PRO A 199 -4.33 8.29 20.58
CA PRO A 199 -5.73 8.01 20.83
C PRO A 199 -5.94 6.51 21.09
N ASN A 200 -6.81 6.15 22.03
CA ASN A 200 -7.05 4.74 22.38
C ASN A 200 -8.43 4.55 23.03
N ASP A 201 -8.90 3.31 23.07
CA ASP A 201 -10.19 2.94 23.64
C ASP A 201 -10.24 3.04 25.19
N LEU A 202 -9.08 3.05 25.84
CA LEU A 202 -8.96 3.11 27.30
C LEU A 202 -8.77 4.53 27.83
N GLY A 203 -8.70 5.52 26.96
CA GLY A 203 -8.51 6.93 27.28
C GLY A 203 -9.26 7.84 26.31
N ASP A 204 -8.65 8.96 25.94
CA ASP A 204 -9.23 9.89 24.99
C ASP A 204 -8.90 9.47 23.56
N GLY A 205 -9.92 9.16 22.79
CA GLY A 205 -9.73 8.76 21.41
C GLY A 205 -11.03 8.60 20.65
N MET A 206 -10.94 8.62 19.34
CA MET A 206 -12.04 8.30 18.44
C MET A 206 -11.62 7.20 17.49
N PRO A 207 -12.23 6.00 17.58
CA PRO A 207 -12.27 5.15 16.42
C PRO A 207 -13.25 5.79 15.43
N TRP A 208 -12.77 6.15 14.22
CA TRP A 208 -13.58 6.45 13.02
C TRP A 208 -15.02 6.95 13.25
N GLY A 209 -15.21 8.03 14.01
CA GLY A 209 -16.44 8.78 14.00
C GLY A 209 -17.36 8.64 15.19
N SER A 210 -16.99 8.00 16.28
CA SER A 210 -17.71 8.15 17.55
C SER A 210 -17.29 9.46 18.23
N GLY A 211 -18.26 10.22 18.75
CA GLY A 211 -18.01 11.54 19.30
C GLY A 211 -17.06 11.54 20.49
N THR A 212 -16.00 12.34 20.43
CA THR A 212 -15.16 12.67 21.57
C THR A 212 -14.92 14.17 21.63
N ALA A 213 -14.57 14.65 22.80
CA ALA A 213 -14.17 16.03 23.02
C ALA A 213 -12.83 16.40 22.36
N PHE A 214 -11.97 15.43 22.06
CA PHE A 214 -10.61 15.63 21.55
C PHE A 214 -10.44 15.25 20.08
N ALA A 215 -11.38 15.73 19.25
CA ALA A 215 -11.36 15.50 17.81
C ALA A 215 -10.05 16.00 17.13
N GLY A 216 -9.43 17.07 17.68
CA GLY A 216 -8.16 17.60 17.19
C GLY A 216 -7.01 16.61 17.30
N MET A 217 -6.88 15.91 18.43
CA MET A 217 -5.89 14.87 18.66
C MET A 217 -6.08 13.70 17.69
N SER A 218 -7.31 13.21 17.56
CA SER A 218 -7.62 12.09 16.66
C SER A 218 -7.37 12.44 15.19
N LEU A 219 -7.71 13.65 14.76
CA LEU A 219 -7.43 14.12 13.41
C LEU A 219 -5.93 14.22 13.13
N ASP A 220 -5.16 14.71 14.10
CA ASP A 220 -3.71 14.77 13.96
C ASP A 220 -3.08 13.38 13.93
N TYR A 221 -3.62 12.45 14.69
CA TYR A 221 -3.14 11.07 14.65
C TYR A 221 -3.42 10.39 13.29
N MET A 222 -4.59 10.64 12.68
CA MET A 222 -4.89 10.18 11.31
C MET A 222 -3.90 10.76 10.29
N ARG A 223 -3.59 12.07 10.40
CA ARG A 223 -2.60 12.72 9.53
C ARG A 223 -1.21 12.13 9.73
N PHE A 224 -0.80 11.93 10.98
CA PHE A 224 0.46 11.28 11.33
C PHE A 224 0.56 9.86 10.75
N ASN A 225 -0.49 9.04 10.85
CA ASN A 225 -0.50 7.69 10.26
C ASN A 225 -0.32 7.74 8.73
N SER A 226 -1.03 8.63 8.05
CA SER A 226 -0.85 8.84 6.61
C SER A 226 0.60 9.23 6.26
N ASP A 227 1.20 10.13 7.03
CA ASP A 227 2.58 10.58 6.83
C ASP A 227 3.59 9.45 7.12
N GLY A 228 3.34 8.64 8.15
CA GLY A 228 4.18 7.50 8.50
C GLY A 228 4.21 6.43 7.39
N MET A 229 3.05 6.13 6.81
CA MET A 229 2.95 5.21 5.66
C MET A 229 3.60 5.81 4.40
N LEU A 230 3.40 7.11 4.15
CA LEU A 230 4.06 7.80 3.03
C LEU A 230 5.59 7.79 3.17
N ASN A 231 6.11 7.90 4.39
CA ASN A 231 7.54 7.81 4.63
C ASN A 231 8.10 6.42 4.29
N ASN A 232 7.35 5.34 4.54
CA ASN A 232 7.73 3.99 4.12
C ASN A 232 7.75 3.86 2.60
N TYR A 233 6.71 4.36 1.91
CA TYR A 233 6.69 4.43 0.45
C TYR A 233 7.93 5.15 -0.10
N LYS A 234 8.25 6.34 0.43
CA LYS A 234 9.43 7.13 0.01
C LYS A 234 10.73 6.38 0.28
N MET A 235 10.84 5.72 1.41
CA MET A 235 12.02 4.95 1.80
C MET A 235 12.29 3.80 0.80
N GLU A 236 11.26 3.04 0.43
CA GLU A 236 11.39 1.96 -0.55
C GLU A 236 11.65 2.52 -1.97
N ARG A 237 10.95 3.58 -2.37
CA ARG A 237 11.21 4.31 -3.63
C ARG A 237 12.67 4.75 -3.73
N ASP A 238 13.18 5.40 -2.71
CA ASP A 238 14.53 5.93 -2.70
C ASP A 238 15.58 4.78 -2.70
N ALA A 239 15.22 3.62 -2.15
CA ALA A 239 16.01 2.41 -2.22
C ALA A 239 16.09 1.87 -3.66
N ILE A 240 14.95 1.77 -4.36
CA ILE A 240 14.85 1.38 -5.77
C ILE A 240 15.64 2.35 -6.65
N ARG A 241 15.50 3.65 -6.41
CA ARG A 241 16.17 4.70 -7.21
C ARG A 241 17.70 4.69 -7.17
N LYS A 242 18.31 3.91 -6.30
CA LYS A 242 19.77 3.68 -6.32
C LYS A 242 20.21 2.88 -7.55
N TYR A 243 19.38 1.96 -7.98
CA TYR A 243 19.68 1.00 -9.05
C TYR A 243 18.89 1.30 -10.34
N ASP A 244 17.64 1.65 -10.21
CA ASP A 244 16.76 1.99 -11.33
C ASP A 244 16.31 3.45 -11.24
N LYS A 245 16.82 4.29 -12.16
CA LYS A 245 16.58 5.74 -12.17
C LYS A 245 15.34 6.15 -12.96
N GLU A 246 14.87 5.30 -13.87
CA GLU A 246 13.96 5.70 -14.94
C GLU A 246 12.59 5.04 -14.86
N THR A 247 12.54 3.76 -14.47
CA THR A 247 11.27 3.02 -14.42
C THR A 247 10.30 3.68 -13.44
N PRO A 248 9.06 3.95 -13.85
CA PRO A 248 8.07 4.58 -12.98
C PRO A 248 7.82 3.78 -11.70
N ILE A 249 7.54 4.48 -10.60
CA ILE A 249 7.23 3.89 -9.30
C ILE A 249 5.85 4.36 -8.84
N THR A 250 5.03 3.42 -8.40
CA THR A 250 3.68 3.65 -7.90
C THR A 250 3.36 2.79 -6.68
N THR A 251 2.19 3.00 -6.11
CA THR A 251 1.46 2.09 -5.22
C THR A 251 -0.02 2.28 -5.47
N ASN A 252 -0.82 1.25 -5.28
CA ASN A 252 -2.25 1.30 -5.52
C ASN A 252 -3.02 1.95 -4.36
N LEU A 253 -3.94 2.85 -4.70
CA LEU A 253 -4.81 3.55 -3.76
C LEU A 253 -6.18 2.87 -3.71
N MET A 254 -6.76 2.76 -2.51
CA MET A 254 -8.05 2.08 -2.29
C MET A 254 -9.24 3.04 -2.50
N GLY A 255 -9.57 3.37 -3.76
CA GLY A 255 -10.74 4.20 -4.06
C GLY A 255 -10.75 5.54 -3.29
N THR A 256 -11.76 5.79 -2.47
CA THR A 256 -11.92 7.02 -1.65
C THR A 256 -11.49 6.81 -0.18
N TYR A 257 -10.45 6.03 0.06
CA TYR A 257 -9.99 5.70 1.41
C TYR A 257 -9.49 6.95 2.17
N LYS A 258 -10.11 7.25 3.32
CA LYS A 258 -9.87 8.47 4.09
C LYS A 258 -8.59 8.42 4.94
N GLY A 259 -7.99 7.24 5.13
CA GLY A 259 -6.80 7.07 5.97
C GLY A 259 -5.51 7.63 5.34
N LEU A 260 -5.53 8.00 4.06
CA LEU A 260 -4.40 8.57 3.34
C LEU A 260 -4.76 9.95 2.75
N ASP A 261 -3.84 10.90 2.87
CA ASP A 261 -3.92 12.20 2.17
C ASP A 261 -3.44 12.01 0.72
N TYR A 262 -4.36 11.64 -0.18
CA TYR A 262 -4.04 11.36 -1.57
C TYR A 262 -3.36 12.52 -2.31
N PHE A 263 -3.70 13.77 -2.00
CA PHE A 263 -3.02 14.92 -2.61
C PHE A 263 -1.55 15.02 -2.21
N LYS A 264 -1.22 14.60 -1.00
CA LYS A 264 0.16 14.53 -0.52
C LYS A 264 0.89 13.33 -1.13
N TRP A 265 0.23 12.17 -1.17
CA TRP A 265 0.77 10.93 -1.74
C TRP A 265 1.07 11.05 -3.24
N ALA A 266 0.15 11.60 -4.01
CA ALA A 266 0.30 11.73 -5.45
C ALA A 266 1.52 12.56 -5.87
N LYS A 267 1.96 13.50 -5.03
CA LYS A 267 3.19 14.29 -5.29
C LYS A 267 4.46 13.44 -5.28
N GLU A 268 4.44 12.35 -4.50
CA GLU A 268 5.58 11.45 -4.33
C GLU A 268 5.57 10.25 -5.29
N MET A 269 4.44 9.96 -5.90
CA MET A 269 4.27 8.88 -6.88
C MET A 269 4.59 9.37 -8.29
N ASP A 270 5.23 8.55 -9.12
CA ASP A 270 5.43 8.89 -10.54
C ASP A 270 4.12 8.79 -11.32
N ILE A 271 3.33 7.77 -11.03
CA ILE A 271 1.99 7.55 -11.60
C ILE A 271 1.03 7.33 -10.44
N VAL A 272 -0.16 7.93 -10.49
CA VAL A 272 -1.26 7.54 -9.61
C VAL A 272 -1.80 6.21 -10.09
N SER A 273 -1.95 5.26 -9.19
CA SER A 273 -2.65 4.00 -9.47
C SER A 273 -3.66 3.69 -8.37
N TRP A 274 -4.71 2.95 -8.70
CA TRP A 274 -5.76 2.65 -7.75
C TRP A 274 -6.53 1.37 -8.09
N ASP A 275 -7.38 0.92 -7.16
CA ASP A 275 -8.12 -0.32 -7.23
C ASP A 275 -9.60 -0.04 -7.27
N ASN A 276 -10.25 -0.51 -8.36
CA ASN A 276 -11.65 -0.31 -8.60
C ASN A 276 -12.43 -1.62 -8.45
N TYR A 277 -13.13 -1.75 -7.33
CA TYR A 277 -13.94 -2.92 -7.00
C TYR A 277 -15.44 -2.59 -6.92
N PRO A 278 -16.08 -2.13 -8.01
CA PRO A 278 -17.48 -1.81 -7.99
C PRO A 278 -18.31 -3.09 -7.82
N SER A 279 -19.26 -3.09 -6.87
CA SER A 279 -20.25 -4.14 -6.77
C SER A 279 -21.24 -4.07 -7.94
N TYR A 280 -22.07 -5.10 -8.08
CA TYR A 280 -23.08 -5.14 -9.18
C TYR A 280 -24.07 -3.98 -9.16
N ASN A 281 -24.27 -3.34 -8.01
CA ASN A 281 -25.19 -2.21 -7.81
C ASN A 281 -24.49 -0.85 -7.62
N THR A 282 -23.17 -0.80 -7.72
CA THR A 282 -22.43 0.47 -7.64
C THR A 282 -22.83 1.36 -8.84
N PRO A 283 -23.30 2.59 -8.61
CA PRO A 283 -23.61 3.51 -9.68
C PRO A 283 -22.39 3.79 -10.55
N TRP A 284 -22.56 3.82 -11.87
CA TRP A 284 -21.48 4.19 -12.79
C TRP A 284 -20.91 5.59 -12.50
N SER A 285 -21.74 6.51 -12.02
CA SER A 285 -21.32 7.86 -11.62
C SER A 285 -20.31 7.86 -10.45
N HIS A 286 -20.39 6.87 -9.54
CA HIS A 286 -19.40 6.71 -8.48
C HIS A 286 -18.05 6.28 -9.05
N VAL A 287 -18.06 5.35 -9.99
CA VAL A 287 -16.83 4.90 -10.68
C VAL A 287 -16.20 6.06 -11.44
N ALA A 288 -16.99 6.79 -12.25
CA ALA A 288 -16.52 7.94 -13.00
C ALA A 288 -15.95 9.03 -12.08
N MET A 289 -16.66 9.39 -11.01
CA MET A 289 -16.18 10.37 -10.02
C MET A 289 -14.84 9.94 -9.40
N THR A 290 -14.65 8.66 -9.12
CA THR A 290 -13.39 8.18 -8.53
C THR A 290 -12.25 8.21 -9.56
N HIS A 291 -12.51 7.87 -10.83
CA HIS A 291 -11.54 8.04 -11.91
C HIS A 291 -11.15 9.51 -12.09
N ASP A 292 -12.12 10.42 -12.08
CA ASP A 292 -11.86 11.87 -12.15
C ASP A 292 -11.04 12.37 -10.97
N LEU A 293 -11.31 11.87 -9.75
CA LEU A 293 -10.50 12.14 -8.58
C LEU A 293 -9.04 11.70 -8.81
N MET A 294 -8.81 10.46 -9.23
CA MET A 294 -7.45 9.93 -9.43
C MET A 294 -6.70 10.71 -10.52
N ARG A 295 -7.37 11.02 -11.61
CA ARG A 295 -6.82 11.90 -12.65
C ARG A 295 -6.49 13.28 -12.11
N GLY A 296 -7.38 13.87 -11.33
CA GLY A 296 -7.24 15.21 -10.74
C GLY A 296 -6.09 15.34 -9.74
N LEU A 297 -5.65 14.26 -9.11
CA LEU A 297 -4.54 14.29 -8.15
C LEU A 297 -3.21 14.77 -8.78
N LYS A 298 -2.98 14.49 -10.07
CA LYS A 298 -1.77 14.89 -10.81
C LYS A 298 -2.05 15.63 -12.12
N ASP A 299 -3.31 15.85 -12.47
CA ASP A 299 -3.71 16.31 -13.81
C ASP A 299 -3.07 15.45 -14.94
N ALA A 300 -3.17 14.13 -14.77
CA ALA A 300 -2.45 13.15 -15.58
C ALA A 300 -3.23 11.83 -15.69
N PRO A 301 -2.98 11.02 -16.73
CA PRO A 301 -3.46 9.65 -16.77
C PRO A 301 -3.03 8.88 -15.50
N PHE A 302 -3.91 8.00 -15.04
CA PHE A 302 -3.65 7.10 -13.93
C PHE A 302 -3.60 5.65 -14.41
N MET A 303 -3.11 4.73 -13.57
CA MET A 303 -3.21 3.29 -13.81
C MET A 303 -4.33 2.70 -12.97
N LEU A 304 -5.08 1.79 -13.55
CA LEU A 304 -5.99 0.91 -12.84
C LEU A 304 -5.22 -0.37 -12.52
N MET A 305 -4.73 -0.48 -11.27
CA MET A 305 -3.90 -1.63 -10.87
C MET A 305 -4.74 -2.87 -10.68
N GLU A 306 -5.90 -2.72 -10.08
CA GLU A 306 -6.82 -3.81 -9.83
C GLU A 306 -8.23 -3.41 -10.26
N GLN A 307 -8.91 -4.32 -10.93
CA GLN A 307 -10.33 -4.15 -11.25
C GLN A 307 -11.02 -5.50 -11.23
N THR A 308 -12.08 -5.62 -10.43
CA THR A 308 -12.82 -6.85 -10.39
C THR A 308 -13.71 -7.01 -11.63
N PRO A 309 -13.56 -8.09 -12.39
CA PRO A 309 -14.46 -8.37 -13.51
C PRO A 309 -15.85 -8.80 -13.04
N SER A 310 -15.96 -9.46 -11.90
CA SER A 310 -17.24 -10.01 -11.43
C SER A 310 -17.35 -10.13 -9.92
N GLN A 311 -16.61 -11.04 -9.30
CA GLN A 311 -16.75 -11.44 -7.89
C GLN A 311 -15.84 -10.64 -6.96
N GLN A 312 -16.26 -10.52 -5.68
CA GLN A 312 -15.51 -9.87 -4.61
C GLN A 312 -15.70 -10.69 -3.33
N ASN A 313 -14.61 -11.20 -2.76
CA ASN A 313 -14.66 -12.13 -1.63
C ASN A 313 -15.11 -11.52 -0.29
N TRP A 314 -15.13 -10.19 -0.17
CA TRP A 314 -15.64 -9.47 1.02
C TRP A 314 -17.11 -9.08 0.93
N GLN A 315 -17.78 -9.37 -0.18
CA GLN A 315 -19.23 -9.18 -0.30
C GLN A 315 -19.97 -10.26 0.51
N PRO A 316 -21.16 -9.97 1.05
CA PRO A 316 -21.98 -10.95 1.74
C PRO A 316 -22.28 -12.19 0.89
N TYR A 317 -22.32 -12.03 -0.43
CA TYR A 317 -22.39 -13.08 -1.45
C TYR A 317 -21.80 -12.57 -2.77
N ASN A 318 -21.27 -13.47 -3.56
CA ASN A 318 -20.69 -13.13 -4.86
C ASN A 318 -21.77 -12.96 -5.93
N SER A 319 -22.17 -11.72 -6.18
CA SER A 319 -23.04 -11.37 -7.30
C SER A 319 -22.25 -11.16 -8.58
N LEU A 320 -22.66 -11.84 -9.63
CA LEU A 320 -22.08 -11.63 -10.96
C LEU A 320 -22.51 -10.27 -11.51
N LYS A 321 -21.61 -9.59 -12.19
CA LYS A 321 -21.93 -8.41 -12.98
C LYS A 321 -22.76 -8.82 -14.21
N LYS A 322 -23.60 -7.91 -14.67
CA LYS A 322 -24.41 -8.13 -15.88
C LYS A 322 -23.51 -8.27 -17.12
N PRO A 323 -23.90 -9.04 -18.13
CA PRO A 323 -23.20 -9.06 -19.41
C PRO A 323 -22.96 -7.64 -19.94
N GLY A 324 -21.75 -7.34 -20.40
CA GLY A 324 -21.34 -6.03 -20.89
C GLY A 324 -20.98 -4.99 -19.82
N GLN A 325 -21.30 -5.22 -18.55
CA GLN A 325 -21.00 -4.26 -17.47
C GLN A 325 -19.49 -4.03 -17.33
N MET A 326 -18.68 -5.06 -17.46
CA MET A 326 -17.21 -4.94 -17.39
C MET A 326 -16.66 -4.10 -18.55
N LEU A 327 -17.14 -4.32 -19.76
CA LEU A 327 -16.76 -3.51 -20.93
C LEU A 327 -17.15 -2.05 -20.76
N SER A 328 -18.34 -1.77 -20.20
CA SER A 328 -18.77 -0.40 -19.90
C SER A 328 -17.84 0.28 -18.88
N LEU A 329 -17.38 -0.46 -17.86
CA LEU A 329 -16.44 0.07 -16.87
C LEU A 329 -15.06 0.39 -17.48
N ILE A 330 -14.59 -0.41 -18.44
CA ILE A 330 -13.35 -0.15 -19.18
C ILE A 330 -13.48 1.16 -19.98
N HIS A 331 -14.58 1.36 -20.72
CA HIS A 331 -14.82 2.60 -21.47
C HIS A 331 -14.92 3.85 -20.58
N ILE A 332 -15.40 3.71 -19.34
CA ILE A 332 -15.43 4.82 -18.37
C ILE A 332 -14.00 5.17 -17.92
N SER A 333 -13.10 4.19 -17.91
CA SER A 333 -11.70 4.37 -17.47
C SER A 333 -10.80 5.02 -18.53
N GLU A 334 -11.15 4.90 -19.81
CA GLU A 334 -10.44 5.51 -20.95
C GLU A 334 -10.74 7.01 -21.06
#